data_1abd1e4154b640047a2cb37c193090f7
#
_entry.id   1abd1e4154b640047a2cb37c193090f7
#
_cell.length_a   1.000
_cell.length_b   1.000
_cell.length_c   1.000
_cell.angle_alpha   90.00
_cell.angle_beta   90.00
_cell.angle_gamma   90.00
#
_symmetry.space_group_name_H-M   'P 1'
#
loop_
_entity.id
_entity.type
_entity.pdbx_description
1 polymer ?
#
loop_
_entity_poly.entity_id
_entity_poly.type
_entity_poly.pdbx_seq_one_letter_code
_entity_poly.pdbx_strand_id
1 'polypeptide(L)'
;MFDEQGSPRMYANILLSTDGSDVAKKGVKHGIALAKALNAKVTVITVTEPLEIDYGGGHAGGWVPSKEEIDRFDAAHKESASKVLDEVRAMVEQIGISAELLHVPNAYPAAAIIETAKSKGCDLIVMASHGRRGLKKLLLGSQTSQVLADGSVPVLVVC
;
A
#
# COMPACT_ATOMS: atom_id res chain seq x y z
N MET A 1 10.63 4.36 -22.01
CA MET A 1 9.37 4.33 -22.80
C MET A 1 9.04 5.75 -23.19
N PHE A 2 8.71 5.99 -24.44
CA PHE A 2 8.43 7.32 -25.00
C PHE A 2 6.92 7.43 -25.28
N ASP A 3 6.38 8.64 -25.23
CA ASP A 3 5.02 8.93 -25.66
C ASP A 3 4.92 8.95 -27.22
N GLU A 4 3.72 9.19 -27.76
CA GLU A 4 3.50 9.25 -29.21
C GLU A 4 4.25 10.41 -29.91
N GLN A 5 4.77 11.36 -29.13
CA GLN A 5 5.54 12.51 -29.60
C GLN A 5 7.05 12.33 -29.41
N GLY A 6 7.52 11.13 -28.95
CA GLY A 6 8.92 10.83 -28.74
C GLY A 6 9.52 11.42 -27.45
N SER A 7 8.68 11.94 -26.54
CA SER A 7 9.11 12.43 -25.24
C SER A 7 9.17 11.29 -24.21
N PRO A 8 10.11 11.31 -23.25
CA PRO A 8 10.15 10.29 -22.20
C PRO A 8 8.86 10.37 -21.37
N ARG A 9 8.14 9.25 -21.27
CA ARG A 9 6.94 9.18 -20.41
C ARG A 9 7.36 9.34 -18.94
N MET A 10 6.88 10.39 -18.33
CA MET A 10 6.97 10.56 -16.90
C MET A 10 5.91 9.69 -16.24
N TYR A 11 6.33 8.77 -15.35
CA TYR A 11 5.44 7.86 -14.61
C TYR A 11 4.62 6.91 -15.49
N ALA A 12 5.30 5.90 -16.01
CA ALA A 12 4.69 4.86 -16.84
C ALA A 12 4.11 3.69 -16.04
N ASN A 13 4.54 3.50 -14.78
CA ASN A 13 4.12 2.41 -13.90
C ASN A 13 4.00 2.89 -12.45
N ILE A 14 2.77 3.03 -11.97
CA ILE A 14 2.44 3.66 -10.69
C ILE A 14 2.04 2.61 -9.67
N LEU A 15 2.69 2.63 -8.49
CA LEU A 15 2.28 1.86 -7.32
C LEU A 15 1.39 2.70 -6.41
N LEU A 16 0.20 2.20 -6.10
CA LEU A 16 -0.71 2.79 -5.12
C LEU A 16 -0.71 1.93 -3.86
N SER A 17 -0.49 2.51 -2.69
CA SER A 17 -0.62 1.79 -1.43
C SER A 17 -1.90 2.20 -0.69
N THR A 18 -2.58 1.22 -0.10
CA THR A 18 -3.81 1.47 0.65
C THR A 18 -3.95 0.51 1.83
N ASP A 19 -4.45 1.02 2.94
CA ASP A 19 -4.89 0.24 4.10
C ASP A 19 -6.42 0.25 4.27
N GLY A 20 -7.14 0.80 3.28
CA GLY A 20 -8.60 0.93 3.28
C GLY A 20 -9.15 2.07 4.14
N SER A 21 -8.30 2.89 4.78
CA SER A 21 -8.74 4.09 5.47
C SER A 21 -9.29 5.14 4.51
N ASP A 22 -10.08 6.09 5.01
CA ASP A 22 -10.66 7.15 4.18
C ASP A 22 -9.60 8.02 3.51
N VAL A 23 -8.48 8.28 4.20
CA VAL A 23 -7.35 9.03 3.64
C VAL A 23 -6.64 8.21 2.55
N ALA A 24 -6.44 6.91 2.79
CA ALA A 24 -5.87 6.01 1.78
C ALA A 24 -6.75 5.91 0.55
N LYS A 25 -8.08 5.87 0.70
CA LYS A 25 -9.04 5.91 -0.42
C LYS A 25 -8.92 7.18 -1.25
N LYS A 26 -8.66 8.35 -0.62
CA LYS A 26 -8.36 9.57 -1.36
C LYS A 26 -7.06 9.43 -2.16
N GLY A 27 -6.01 8.87 -1.56
CA GLY A 27 -4.75 8.58 -2.24
C GLY A 27 -4.94 7.68 -3.47
N VAL A 28 -5.71 6.60 -3.32
CA VAL A 28 -6.05 5.69 -4.43
C VAL A 28 -6.79 6.42 -5.54
N LYS A 29 -7.82 7.22 -5.22
CA LYS A 29 -8.56 8.00 -6.22
C LYS A 29 -7.65 8.95 -7.00
N HIS A 30 -6.75 9.67 -6.31
CA HIS A 30 -5.77 10.55 -6.96
C HIS A 30 -4.82 9.77 -7.88
N GLY A 31 -4.29 8.64 -7.39
CA GLY A 31 -3.39 7.80 -8.15
C GLY A 31 -4.03 7.20 -9.40
N ILE A 32 -5.28 6.74 -9.31
CA ILE A 32 -6.05 6.23 -10.44
C ILE A 32 -6.31 7.32 -11.49
N ALA A 33 -6.71 8.52 -11.04
CA ALA A 33 -6.94 9.64 -11.94
C ALA A 33 -5.64 10.07 -12.66
N LEU A 34 -4.54 10.12 -11.94
CA LEU A 34 -3.21 10.39 -12.49
C LEU A 34 -2.79 9.32 -13.51
N ALA A 35 -2.95 8.04 -13.16
CA ALA A 35 -2.61 6.93 -14.04
C ALA A 35 -3.42 6.98 -15.35
N LYS A 36 -4.72 7.29 -15.25
CA LYS A 36 -5.57 7.47 -16.43
C LYS A 36 -5.08 8.61 -17.32
N ALA A 37 -4.75 9.77 -16.72
CA ALA A 37 -4.27 10.93 -17.47
C ALA A 37 -2.93 10.67 -18.17
N LEU A 38 -2.05 9.87 -17.55
CA LEU A 38 -0.73 9.51 -18.09
C LEU A 38 -0.72 8.24 -18.93
N ASN A 39 -1.85 7.54 -19.05
CA ASN A 39 -1.94 6.20 -19.62
C ASN A 39 -0.89 5.25 -19.02
N ALA A 40 -0.73 5.31 -17.69
CA ALA A 40 0.21 4.52 -16.92
C ALA A 40 -0.40 3.20 -16.47
N LYS A 41 0.45 2.19 -16.28
CA LYS A 41 0.07 0.94 -15.59
C LYS A 41 -0.11 1.22 -14.11
N VAL A 42 -1.00 0.47 -13.47
CA VAL A 42 -1.29 0.60 -12.04
C VAL A 42 -1.12 -0.74 -11.33
N THR A 43 -0.37 -0.72 -10.26
CA THR A 43 -0.34 -1.78 -9.27
C THR A 43 -0.85 -1.21 -7.95
N VAL A 44 -1.78 -1.89 -7.30
CA VAL A 44 -2.28 -1.50 -5.97
C VAL A 44 -1.88 -2.55 -4.96
N ILE A 45 -1.28 -2.11 -3.86
CA ILE A 45 -0.83 -2.97 -2.77
C ILE A 45 -1.60 -2.66 -1.48
N THR A 46 -2.05 -3.70 -0.80
CA THR A 46 -2.41 -3.65 0.60
C THR A 46 -1.55 -4.63 1.39
N VAL A 47 -1.08 -4.21 2.55
CA VAL A 47 -0.15 -4.97 3.38
C VAL A 47 -0.80 -5.26 4.72
N THR A 48 -0.68 -6.49 5.19
CA THR A 48 -1.08 -6.86 6.55
C THR A 48 0.14 -7.25 7.37
N GLU A 49 0.25 -6.64 8.55
CA GLU A 49 1.40 -6.83 9.44
C GLU A 49 1.38 -8.22 10.07
N PRO A 50 2.55 -8.77 10.43
CA PRO A 50 2.62 -10.04 11.14
C PRO A 50 1.99 -9.93 12.54
N LEU A 51 1.56 -11.08 13.07
CA LEU A 51 1.14 -11.17 14.46
C LEU A 51 2.34 -10.86 15.36
N GLU A 52 2.23 -9.82 16.18
CA GLU A 52 3.25 -9.51 17.18
C GLU A 52 3.20 -10.54 18.32
N ILE A 53 4.29 -11.27 18.50
CA ILE A 53 4.44 -12.24 19.57
C ILE A 53 5.23 -11.58 20.70
N ASP A 54 4.60 -11.47 21.88
CA ASP A 54 5.29 -11.00 23.07
C ASP A 54 6.05 -12.17 23.73
N TYR A 55 7.34 -12.22 23.50
CA TYR A 55 8.22 -13.21 24.14
C TYR A 55 8.53 -12.93 25.62
N GLY A 56 7.89 -11.92 26.24
CA GLY A 56 7.98 -11.64 27.66
C GLY A 56 9.38 -11.26 28.11
N GLY A 57 9.75 -10.00 27.93
CA GLY A 57 11.00 -9.43 28.48
C GLY A 57 11.01 -9.21 29.99
N GLY A 58 10.23 -9.95 30.77
CA GLY A 58 10.13 -9.81 32.22
C GLY A 58 9.50 -11.04 32.89
N HIS A 59 9.48 -11.10 34.18
CA HIS A 59 9.14 -12.24 35.07
C HIS A 59 7.73 -12.87 34.94
N ALA A 60 6.94 -12.50 33.94
CA ALA A 60 5.68 -13.13 33.56
C ALA A 60 5.87 -13.77 32.18
N GLY A 61 5.63 -15.07 32.04
CA GLY A 61 5.83 -15.84 30.82
C GLY A 61 5.19 -15.17 29.61
N GLY A 62 5.94 -15.04 28.52
CA GLY A 62 5.47 -14.49 27.28
C GLY A 62 4.29 -15.28 26.71
N TRP A 63 3.39 -14.60 26.01
CA TRP A 63 2.31 -15.26 25.31
C TRP A 63 2.81 -15.75 23.94
N VAL A 64 2.64 -17.04 23.67
CA VAL A 64 2.93 -17.66 22.38
C VAL A 64 1.60 -18.15 21.81
N PRO A 65 1.17 -17.61 20.66
CA PRO A 65 -0.09 -18.03 20.08
C PRO A 65 -0.06 -19.49 19.63
N SER A 66 -1.17 -20.19 19.78
CA SER A 66 -1.36 -21.50 19.19
C SER A 66 -1.45 -21.41 17.66
N LYS A 67 -1.25 -22.56 16.99
CA LYS A 67 -1.41 -22.61 15.53
C LYS A 67 -2.81 -22.15 15.10
N GLU A 68 -3.85 -22.52 15.84
CA GLU A 68 -5.23 -22.14 15.54
C GLU A 68 -5.47 -20.63 15.68
N GLU A 69 -4.79 -19.97 16.60
CA GLU A 69 -4.85 -18.50 16.76
C GLU A 69 -4.15 -17.79 15.61
N ILE A 70 -2.99 -18.30 15.18
CA ILE A 70 -2.27 -17.80 14.00
C ILE A 70 -3.13 -17.97 12.75
N ASP A 71 -3.68 -19.16 12.52
CA ASP A 71 -4.52 -19.45 11.35
C ASP A 71 -5.77 -18.55 11.30
N ARG A 72 -6.39 -18.27 12.46
CA ARG A 72 -7.51 -17.33 12.56
C ARG A 72 -7.11 -15.88 12.27
N PHE A 73 -5.96 -15.46 12.77
CA PHE A 73 -5.42 -14.14 12.53
C PHE A 73 -5.13 -13.93 11.04
N ASP A 74 -4.45 -14.88 10.40
CA ASP A 74 -4.13 -14.84 8.98
C ASP A 74 -5.39 -14.83 8.11
N ALA A 75 -6.40 -15.65 8.46
CA ALA A 75 -7.68 -15.67 7.76
C ALA A 75 -8.42 -14.33 7.86
N ALA A 76 -8.46 -13.72 9.04
CA ALA A 76 -9.08 -12.41 9.26
C ALA A 76 -8.37 -11.30 8.49
N HIS A 77 -7.04 -11.31 8.45
CA HIS A 77 -6.24 -10.36 7.68
C HIS A 77 -6.44 -10.52 6.18
N LYS A 78 -6.49 -11.76 5.69
CA LYS A 78 -6.79 -12.05 4.28
C LYS A 78 -8.18 -11.56 3.87
N GLU A 79 -9.19 -11.78 4.71
CA GLU A 79 -10.55 -11.30 4.46
C GLU A 79 -10.60 -9.76 4.44
N SER A 80 -9.95 -9.12 5.41
CA SER A 80 -9.87 -7.66 5.47
C SER A 80 -9.17 -7.08 4.24
N ALA A 81 -8.05 -7.65 3.82
CA ALA A 81 -7.33 -7.24 2.62
C ALA A 81 -8.16 -7.43 1.34
N SER A 82 -8.91 -8.55 1.25
CA SER A 82 -9.81 -8.80 0.12
C SER A 82 -10.87 -7.70 0.00
N LYS A 83 -11.52 -7.32 1.10
CA LYS A 83 -12.51 -6.22 1.11
C LYS A 83 -11.91 -4.89 0.63
N VAL A 84 -10.71 -4.56 1.10
CA VAL A 84 -10.00 -3.35 0.66
C VAL A 84 -9.73 -3.38 -0.85
N LEU A 85 -9.24 -4.50 -1.36
CA LEU A 85 -8.92 -4.64 -2.78
C LEU A 85 -10.18 -4.70 -3.66
N ASP A 86 -11.29 -5.26 -3.17
CA ASP A 86 -12.56 -5.26 -3.90
C ASP A 86 -13.14 -3.85 -4.05
N GLU A 87 -13.00 -2.99 -3.02
CA GLU A 87 -13.35 -1.58 -3.14
C GLU A 87 -12.49 -0.85 -4.20
N VAL A 88 -11.19 -1.15 -4.23
CA VAL A 88 -10.29 -0.58 -5.26
C VAL A 88 -10.66 -1.08 -6.64
N ARG A 89 -10.97 -2.38 -6.78
CA ARG A 89 -11.43 -2.97 -8.05
C ARG A 89 -12.62 -2.21 -8.61
N ALA A 90 -13.63 -1.97 -7.79
CA ALA A 90 -14.79 -1.18 -8.20
C ALA A 90 -14.41 0.24 -8.65
N MET A 91 -13.46 0.88 -7.98
CA MET A 91 -12.99 2.22 -8.37
C MET A 91 -12.29 2.23 -9.75
N VAL A 92 -11.41 1.26 -10.01
CA VAL A 92 -10.69 1.19 -11.31
C VAL A 92 -11.63 0.84 -12.44
N GLU A 93 -12.58 -0.06 -12.23
CA GLU A 93 -13.61 -0.43 -13.21
C GLU A 93 -14.50 0.77 -13.56
N GLN A 94 -14.94 1.54 -12.57
CA GLN A 94 -15.77 2.73 -12.79
C GLN A 94 -15.04 3.78 -13.65
N ILE A 95 -13.73 3.90 -13.52
CA ILE A 95 -12.92 4.85 -14.28
C ILE A 95 -12.50 4.28 -15.64
N GLY A 96 -12.66 2.98 -15.84
CA GLY A 96 -12.34 2.29 -17.10
C GLY A 96 -10.84 2.09 -17.32
N ILE A 97 -10.08 1.82 -16.22
CA ILE A 97 -8.70 1.38 -16.29
C ILE A 97 -8.56 -0.01 -15.68
N SER A 98 -7.43 -0.67 -15.92
CA SER A 98 -7.06 -1.92 -15.27
C SER A 98 -5.97 -1.69 -14.25
N ALA A 99 -5.98 -2.46 -13.16
CA ALA A 99 -4.94 -2.45 -12.15
C ALA A 99 -4.62 -3.87 -11.68
N GLU A 100 -3.37 -4.13 -11.40
CA GLU A 100 -2.95 -5.32 -10.67
C GLU A 100 -3.20 -5.07 -9.18
N LEU A 101 -3.93 -5.97 -8.50
CA LEU A 101 -4.27 -5.84 -7.08
C LEU A 101 -3.50 -6.89 -6.28
N LEU A 102 -2.70 -6.47 -5.32
CA LEU A 102 -1.82 -7.32 -4.54
C LEU A 102 -2.10 -7.19 -3.04
N HIS A 103 -2.23 -8.34 -2.38
CA HIS A 103 -2.15 -8.45 -0.93
C HIS A 103 -0.78 -9.03 -0.54
N VAL A 104 -0.03 -8.32 0.29
CA VAL A 104 1.23 -8.79 0.87
C VAL A 104 0.98 -9.08 2.35
N PRO A 105 0.84 -10.35 2.73
CA PRO A 105 0.64 -10.74 4.12
C PRO A 105 1.96 -10.77 4.90
N ASN A 106 1.86 -10.66 6.23
CA ASN A 106 2.97 -10.87 7.17
C ASN A 106 4.20 -10.00 6.85
N ALA A 107 3.99 -8.74 6.49
CA ALA A 107 5.06 -7.83 6.11
C ALA A 107 4.88 -6.45 6.75
N TYR A 108 5.99 -5.74 6.91
CA TYR A 108 5.96 -4.34 7.35
C TYR A 108 5.66 -3.43 6.16
N PRO A 109 4.66 -2.54 6.26
CA PRO A 109 4.12 -1.83 5.09
C PRO A 109 5.15 -1.05 4.29
N ALA A 110 6.02 -0.25 4.93
CA ALA A 110 7.00 0.55 4.21
C ALA A 110 7.97 -0.31 3.41
N ALA A 111 8.50 -1.39 4.00
CA ALA A 111 9.42 -2.31 3.33
C ALA A 111 8.72 -3.02 2.15
N ALA A 112 7.50 -3.51 2.35
CA ALA A 112 6.72 -4.17 1.31
C ALA A 112 6.39 -3.23 0.13
N ILE A 113 6.07 -1.96 0.41
CA ILE A 113 5.81 -0.94 -0.63
C ILE A 113 7.07 -0.70 -1.46
N ILE A 114 8.22 -0.48 -0.82
CA ILE A 114 9.50 -0.23 -1.50
C ILE A 114 9.92 -1.43 -2.35
N GLU A 115 9.83 -2.63 -1.79
CA GLU A 115 10.20 -3.86 -2.50
C GLU A 115 9.26 -4.13 -3.68
N THR A 116 7.95 -3.92 -3.51
CA THR A 116 6.98 -4.07 -4.59
C THR A 116 7.23 -3.06 -5.70
N ALA A 117 7.49 -1.79 -5.36
CA ALA A 117 7.81 -0.78 -6.36
C ALA A 117 9.03 -1.18 -7.19
N LYS A 118 10.08 -1.67 -6.54
CA LYS A 118 11.31 -2.14 -7.19
C LYS A 118 11.06 -3.38 -8.06
N SER A 119 10.41 -4.41 -7.53
CA SER A 119 10.19 -5.68 -8.24
C SER A 119 9.24 -5.54 -9.43
N LYS A 120 8.27 -4.63 -9.34
CA LYS A 120 7.32 -4.34 -10.43
C LYS A 120 7.83 -3.26 -11.40
N GLY A 121 9.00 -2.67 -11.15
CA GLY A 121 9.54 -1.58 -11.97
C GLY A 121 8.67 -0.34 -11.96
N CYS A 122 8.06 -0.02 -10.81
CA CYS A 122 7.29 1.20 -10.67
C CYS A 122 8.20 2.43 -10.60
N ASP A 123 7.77 3.51 -11.23
CA ASP A 123 8.51 4.77 -11.32
C ASP A 123 7.86 5.91 -10.54
N LEU A 124 6.72 5.64 -9.89
CA LEU A 124 6.05 6.50 -8.93
C LEU A 124 5.33 5.67 -7.88
N ILE A 125 5.43 6.06 -6.62
CA ILE A 125 4.59 5.57 -5.53
C ILE A 125 3.59 6.67 -5.17
N VAL A 126 2.30 6.33 -5.04
CA VAL A 126 1.26 7.22 -4.52
C VAL A 126 0.72 6.63 -3.22
N MET A 127 0.74 7.40 -2.17
CA MET A 127 0.26 6.97 -0.86
C MET A 127 -0.35 8.12 -0.07
N ALA A 128 -1.18 7.79 0.91
CA ALA A 128 -1.75 8.79 1.81
C ALA A 128 -0.70 9.30 2.80
N SER A 129 -0.88 10.51 3.28
CA SER A 129 0.00 11.11 4.29
C SER A 129 0.03 10.34 5.62
N HIS A 130 -1.05 9.60 5.93
CA HIS A 130 -1.18 8.73 7.09
C HIS A 130 -2.20 7.61 6.81
N GLY A 131 -2.19 6.54 7.61
CA GLY A 131 -3.12 5.43 7.51
C GLY A 131 -4.10 5.39 8.68
N ARG A 132 -4.63 4.19 8.98
CA ARG A 132 -5.61 3.95 10.07
C ARG A 132 -5.16 4.44 11.45
N ARG A 133 -3.86 4.44 11.72
CA ARG A 133 -3.28 4.86 13.01
C ARG A 133 -2.91 6.35 13.06
N GLY A 134 -3.26 7.12 12.02
CA GLY A 134 -2.89 8.53 11.89
C GLY A 134 -3.46 9.40 12.99
N LEU A 135 -2.59 10.09 13.72
CA LEU A 135 -2.95 11.12 14.67
C LEU A 135 -3.33 12.41 13.95
N LYS A 136 -4.29 13.13 14.52
CA LYS A 136 -4.86 14.35 13.97
C LYS A 136 -3.78 15.40 13.68
N LYS A 137 -3.77 15.87 12.41
CA LYS A 137 -3.13 17.10 11.90
C LYS A 137 -1.60 17.24 12.03
N LEU A 138 -0.93 17.39 10.88
CA LEU A 138 0.40 17.95 10.63
C LEU A 138 1.63 17.01 10.64
N LEU A 139 1.52 15.73 11.00
CA LEU A 139 2.66 14.84 10.92
C LEU A 139 2.42 13.76 9.86
N LEU A 140 3.42 13.52 9.02
CA LEU A 140 3.44 12.35 8.16
C LEU A 140 3.38 11.09 9.00
N GLY A 141 2.59 10.11 8.58
CA GLY A 141 2.56 8.79 9.22
C GLY A 141 3.93 8.10 9.16
N SER A 142 4.20 7.23 10.11
CA SER A 142 5.49 6.52 10.21
C SER A 142 5.84 5.76 8.93
N GLN A 143 4.87 5.10 8.31
CA GLN A 143 5.09 4.34 7.07
C GLN A 143 5.42 5.26 5.89
N THR A 144 4.70 6.39 5.77
CA THR A 144 4.97 7.39 4.73
C THR A 144 6.35 8.00 4.90
N SER A 145 6.72 8.36 6.13
CA SER A 145 8.06 8.88 6.45
C SER A 145 9.15 7.87 6.11
N GLN A 146 8.94 6.60 6.40
CA GLN A 146 9.91 5.55 6.09
C GLN A 146 10.05 5.31 4.59
N VAL A 147 8.93 5.27 3.84
CA VAL A 147 8.99 5.14 2.37
C VAL A 147 9.73 6.31 1.74
N LEU A 148 9.52 7.55 2.23
CA LEU A 148 10.24 8.73 1.76
C LEU A 148 11.74 8.69 2.08
N ALA A 149 12.11 8.16 3.25
CA ALA A 149 13.51 8.08 3.67
C ALA A 149 14.31 6.98 2.95
N ASP A 150 13.70 5.82 2.78
CA ASP A 150 14.39 4.60 2.33
C ASP A 150 14.09 4.26 0.85
N GLY A 151 13.07 4.87 0.27
CA GLY A 151 12.66 4.62 -1.12
C GLY A 151 13.57 5.31 -2.14
N SER A 152 13.81 4.63 -3.27
CA SER A 152 14.53 5.17 -4.43
C SER A 152 13.62 5.67 -5.54
N VAL A 153 12.31 5.54 -5.37
CA VAL A 153 11.28 5.91 -6.34
C VAL A 153 10.60 7.19 -5.88
N PRO A 154 10.29 8.16 -6.76
CA PRO A 154 9.48 9.32 -6.43
C PRO A 154 8.19 8.96 -5.71
N VAL A 155 7.79 9.76 -4.71
CA VAL A 155 6.60 9.52 -3.90
C VAL A 155 5.67 10.73 -3.96
N LEU A 156 4.43 10.49 -4.36
CA LEU A 156 3.34 11.45 -4.27
C LEU A 156 2.53 11.17 -2.99
N VAL A 157 2.57 12.11 -2.07
CA VAL A 157 1.82 12.02 -0.80
C VAL A 157 0.52 12.81 -0.91
N VAL A 158 -0.60 12.14 -0.66
CA VAL A 158 -1.95 12.72 -0.69
C VAL A 158 -2.46 12.93 0.73
N CYS A 159 -2.90 14.14 1.04
CA CYS A 159 -3.43 14.53 2.36
C CYS A 159 -4.96 14.52 2.41
#